data_c69971a8d8414550ef0c6b07aa90ebce
#
_entry.id   c69971a8d8414550ef0c6b07aa90ebce
#
_cell.length_a   1.000
_cell.length_b   1.000
_cell.length_c   1.000
_cell.angle_alpha   90.00
_cell.angle_beta   90.00
_cell.angle_gamma   90.00
#
_symmetry.space_group_name_H-M   'P 1'
#
loop_
_entity.id
_entity.type
_entity.pdbx_description
1 polymer ?
#
loop_
_entity_poly.entity_id
_entity_poly.type
_entity_poly.pdbx_seq_one_letter_code
_entity_poly.pdbx_strand_id
1 'polypeptide(L)'
;MHLLLVDDEEQFLSTTRKLLEKRGVDTLTCTNGFDALDILGKRRIDVVVLDIKMPGIDGLDVLSKVKRDHPDVEVILLTGHASVESAIEGLKLGAFDYLTKPARVSEIIAKVEEAYERKLAKEERSRKTKINNIIRHPMAIYEKEEDRD
;
A
#
# COMPACT_ATOMS: atom_id res chain seq x y z
N MET A 1 8.14 3.53 -9.11
CA MET A 1 7.13 2.94 -8.20
C MET A 1 7.76 1.79 -7.42
N HIS A 2 7.55 1.79 -6.11
CA HIS A 2 8.03 0.76 -5.20
C HIS A 2 6.85 -0.04 -4.66
N LEU A 3 6.83 -1.34 -4.95
CA LEU A 3 5.76 -2.26 -4.56
C LEU A 3 6.25 -3.21 -3.47
N LEU A 4 5.42 -3.44 -2.46
CA LEU A 4 5.62 -4.51 -1.48
C LEU A 4 4.56 -5.58 -1.69
N LEU A 5 5.01 -6.81 -1.93
CA LEU A 5 4.14 -7.96 -2.11
C LEU A 5 4.24 -8.86 -0.87
N VAL A 6 3.11 -9.07 -0.19
CA VAL A 6 3.04 -9.79 1.08
C VAL A 6 2.15 -11.01 0.94
N ASP A 7 2.74 -12.20 1.09
CA ASP A 7 2.02 -13.48 0.97
C ASP A 7 2.85 -14.56 1.67
N ASP A 8 2.22 -15.52 2.32
CA ASP A 8 2.93 -16.61 2.99
C ASP A 8 3.43 -17.71 2.04
N GLU A 9 2.99 -17.68 0.79
CA GLU A 9 3.45 -18.63 -0.24
C GLU A 9 4.71 -18.11 -0.95
N GLU A 10 5.87 -18.62 -0.56
CA GLU A 10 7.15 -18.16 -1.08
C GLU A 10 7.29 -18.33 -2.59
N GLN A 11 6.75 -19.41 -3.15
CA GLN A 11 6.81 -19.65 -4.59
C GLN A 11 5.99 -18.62 -5.36
N PHE A 12 4.82 -18.27 -4.86
CA PHE A 12 4.00 -17.20 -5.44
C PHE A 12 4.75 -15.87 -5.42
N LEU A 13 5.39 -15.52 -4.30
CA LEU A 13 6.19 -14.31 -4.17
C LEU A 13 7.32 -14.27 -5.20
N SER A 14 8.10 -15.34 -5.28
CA SER A 14 9.25 -15.41 -6.19
C SER A 14 8.84 -15.29 -7.66
N THR A 15 7.83 -16.04 -8.07
CA THR A 15 7.33 -16.03 -9.46
C THR A 15 6.74 -14.68 -9.82
N THR A 16 5.90 -14.14 -8.96
CA THR A 16 5.22 -12.86 -9.20
C THR A 16 6.22 -11.71 -9.21
N ARG A 17 7.18 -11.70 -8.28
CA ARG A 17 8.23 -10.68 -8.24
C ARG A 17 9.02 -10.62 -9.54
N LYS A 18 9.45 -11.77 -10.05
CA LYS A 18 10.21 -11.82 -11.32
C LYS A 18 9.43 -11.21 -12.48
N LEU A 19 8.14 -11.50 -12.57
CA LEU A 19 7.28 -10.98 -13.62
C LEU A 19 7.02 -9.49 -13.47
N LEU A 20 6.85 -9.01 -12.25
CA LEU A 20 6.69 -7.58 -11.95
C LEU A 20 7.96 -6.79 -12.28
N GLU A 21 9.12 -7.30 -11.90
CA GLU A 21 10.41 -6.65 -12.20
C GLU A 21 10.68 -6.57 -13.69
N LYS A 22 10.31 -7.60 -14.46
CA LYS A 22 10.41 -7.56 -15.93
C LYS A 22 9.58 -6.44 -16.54
N ARG A 23 8.54 -6.01 -15.85
CA ARG A 23 7.68 -4.89 -16.29
C ARG A 23 8.06 -3.56 -15.67
N GLY A 24 9.22 -3.49 -15.04
CA GLY A 24 9.77 -2.25 -14.49
C GLY A 24 9.22 -1.86 -13.13
N VAL A 25 8.55 -2.77 -12.42
CA VAL A 25 8.05 -2.52 -11.07
C VAL A 25 9.07 -3.02 -10.06
N ASP A 26 9.66 -2.09 -9.30
CA ASP A 26 10.60 -2.41 -8.22
C ASP A 26 9.83 -3.05 -7.06
N THR A 27 10.08 -4.35 -6.82
CA THR A 27 9.25 -5.17 -5.94
C THR A 27 10.05 -5.77 -4.80
N LEU A 28 9.64 -5.46 -3.56
CA LEU A 28 10.08 -6.15 -2.37
C LEU A 28 9.02 -7.19 -1.98
N THR A 29 9.45 -8.28 -1.35
CA THR A 29 8.54 -9.33 -0.90
C THR A 29 8.79 -9.66 0.57
N CYS A 30 7.74 -10.09 1.27
CA CYS A 30 7.85 -10.68 2.59
C CYS A 30 6.70 -11.67 2.81
N THR A 31 6.86 -12.53 3.82
CA THR A 31 5.97 -13.68 4.04
C THR A 31 4.97 -13.48 5.18
N ASN A 32 5.02 -12.37 5.89
CA ASN A 32 4.14 -12.13 7.03
C ASN A 32 3.92 -10.64 7.28
N GLY A 33 2.91 -10.34 8.08
CA GLY A 33 2.51 -8.96 8.34
C GLY A 33 3.48 -8.17 9.19
N PHE A 34 4.20 -8.81 10.11
CA PHE A 34 5.18 -8.10 10.94
C PHE A 34 6.34 -7.58 10.11
N ASP A 35 6.86 -8.41 9.21
CA ASP A 35 7.91 -8.00 8.28
C ASP A 35 7.43 -6.90 7.34
N ALA A 36 6.17 -6.97 6.89
CA ALA A 36 5.57 -5.92 6.06
C ALA A 36 5.57 -4.57 6.77
N LEU A 37 5.15 -4.54 8.02
CA LEU A 37 5.14 -3.31 8.83
C LEU A 37 6.55 -2.78 9.07
N ASP A 38 7.52 -3.66 9.31
CA ASP A 38 8.92 -3.28 9.47
C ASP A 38 9.49 -2.64 8.19
N ILE A 39 9.23 -3.26 7.04
CA ILE A 39 9.66 -2.73 5.74
C ILE A 39 9.05 -1.36 5.48
N LEU A 40 7.77 -1.18 5.76
CA LEU A 40 7.08 0.11 5.58
C LEU A 40 7.67 1.22 6.45
N GLY A 41 8.18 0.87 7.63
CA GLY A 41 8.86 1.83 8.51
C GLY A 41 10.27 2.22 8.07
N LYS A 42 10.91 1.42 7.21
CA LYS A 42 12.31 1.60 6.82
C LYS A 42 12.52 1.94 5.34
N ARG A 43 11.57 1.61 4.49
CA ARG A 43 11.68 1.76 3.04
C ARG A 43 10.52 2.57 2.48
N ARG A 44 10.77 3.26 1.39
CA ARG A 44 9.71 3.93 0.63
C ARG A 44 8.92 2.88 -0.15
N ILE A 45 7.65 2.72 0.18
CA ILE A 45 6.71 1.86 -0.52
C ILE A 45 5.53 2.71 -0.98
N ASP A 46 5.14 2.55 -2.22
CA ASP A 46 4.00 3.28 -2.80
C ASP A 46 2.71 2.47 -2.73
N VAL A 47 2.79 1.18 -3.03
CA VAL A 47 1.65 0.27 -3.07
C VAL A 47 2.02 -1.04 -2.38
N VAL A 48 1.09 -1.58 -1.59
CA VAL A 48 1.21 -2.90 -0.97
C VAL A 48 0.16 -3.82 -1.56
N VAL A 49 0.58 -5.00 -2.00
CA VAL A 49 -0.33 -6.11 -2.35
C VAL A 49 -0.26 -7.11 -1.21
N LEU A 50 -1.37 -7.30 -0.52
CA LEU A 50 -1.42 -7.94 0.80
C LEU A 50 -2.40 -9.09 0.81
N ASP A 51 -1.91 -10.31 1.11
CA ASP A 51 -2.77 -11.46 1.38
C ASP A 51 -3.51 -11.22 2.70
N ILE A 52 -4.81 -11.51 2.72
CA ILE A 52 -5.63 -11.34 3.92
C ILE A 52 -5.32 -12.43 4.93
N LYS A 53 -5.22 -13.69 4.49
CA LYS A 53 -5.01 -14.84 5.38
C LYS A 53 -3.53 -15.21 5.44
N MET A 54 -2.90 -14.83 6.53
CA MET A 54 -1.50 -15.18 6.82
C MET A 54 -1.37 -15.64 8.28
N PRO A 55 -0.39 -16.52 8.57
CA PRO A 55 -0.08 -16.85 9.97
C PRO A 55 0.42 -15.62 10.73
N GLY A 56 0.13 -15.56 12.02
CA GLY A 56 0.54 -14.47 12.88
C GLY A 56 -0.44 -13.31 12.83
N ILE A 57 -0.03 -12.14 12.37
CA ILE A 57 -0.92 -10.99 12.28
C ILE A 57 -1.81 -11.09 11.01
N ASP A 58 -3.11 -10.91 11.19
CA ASP A 58 -4.10 -10.93 10.12
C ASP A 58 -3.87 -9.77 9.14
N GLY A 59 -4.10 -10.03 7.85
CA GLY A 59 -3.97 -9.01 6.80
C GLY A 59 -4.83 -7.78 7.02
N LEU A 60 -6.03 -7.91 7.59
CA LEU A 60 -6.89 -6.76 7.92
C LEU A 60 -6.30 -5.90 9.04
N ASP A 61 -5.64 -6.52 10.01
CA ASP A 61 -4.93 -5.79 11.06
C ASP A 61 -3.71 -5.05 10.50
N VAL A 62 -2.98 -5.68 9.59
CA VAL A 62 -1.87 -5.04 8.87
C VAL A 62 -2.39 -3.82 8.09
N LEU A 63 -3.48 -3.99 7.36
CA LEU A 63 -4.11 -2.90 6.60
C LEU A 63 -4.46 -1.72 7.50
N SER A 64 -5.10 -1.97 8.64
CA SER A 64 -5.46 -0.92 9.59
C SER A 64 -4.25 -0.14 10.06
N LYS A 65 -3.15 -0.83 10.38
CA LYS A 65 -1.90 -0.21 10.82
C LYS A 65 -1.22 0.58 9.70
N VAL A 66 -1.23 0.05 8.48
CA VAL A 66 -0.69 0.76 7.31
C VAL A 66 -1.44 2.06 7.07
N LYS A 67 -2.76 2.03 7.10
CA LYS A 67 -3.58 3.23 6.85
C LYS A 67 -3.46 4.25 8.00
N ARG A 68 -3.21 3.80 9.22
CA ARG A 68 -2.97 4.68 10.36
C ARG A 68 -1.61 5.38 10.28
N ASP A 69 -0.54 4.62 10.02
CA ASP A 69 0.84 5.10 10.10
C ASP A 69 1.38 5.59 8.75
N HIS A 70 0.84 5.09 7.63
CA HIS A 70 1.26 5.39 6.27
C HIS A 70 0.04 5.66 5.39
N PRO A 71 -0.74 6.73 5.64
CA PRO A 71 -2.04 6.94 4.98
C PRO A 71 -1.94 7.12 3.47
N ASP A 72 -0.78 7.52 2.94
CA ASP A 72 -0.59 7.72 1.50
C ASP A 72 -0.24 6.44 0.76
N VAL A 73 0.12 5.37 1.48
CA VAL A 73 0.38 4.06 0.87
C VAL A 73 -0.95 3.42 0.49
N GLU A 74 -1.09 3.01 -0.76
CA GLU A 74 -2.28 2.30 -1.20
C GLU A 74 -2.14 0.80 -0.98
N VAL A 75 -3.21 0.14 -0.57
CA VAL A 75 -3.22 -1.30 -0.29
C VAL A 75 -4.22 -2.00 -1.19
N ILE A 76 -3.77 -3.06 -1.87
CA ILE A 76 -4.60 -3.97 -2.63
C ILE A 76 -4.61 -5.31 -1.89
N LEU A 77 -5.79 -5.84 -1.62
CA LEU A 77 -5.93 -7.11 -0.91
C LEU A 77 -5.97 -8.29 -1.88
N LEU A 78 -5.27 -9.37 -1.55
CA LEU A 78 -5.42 -10.65 -2.23
C LEU A 78 -6.27 -11.57 -1.36
N THR A 79 -7.30 -12.15 -1.93
CA THR A 79 -8.23 -13.00 -1.18
C THR A 79 -8.49 -14.32 -1.90
N GLY A 80 -8.66 -15.40 -1.13
CA GLY A 80 -9.23 -16.65 -1.62
C GLY A 80 -10.75 -16.52 -1.79
N HIS A 81 -11.37 -17.49 -2.47
CA HIS A 81 -12.80 -17.47 -2.78
C HIS A 81 -13.72 -17.37 -1.56
N ALA A 82 -13.29 -17.86 -0.41
CA ALA A 82 -14.09 -17.86 0.81
C ALA A 82 -14.03 -16.55 1.60
N SER A 83 -13.33 -15.52 1.10
CA SER A 83 -12.98 -14.31 1.86
C SER A 83 -13.57 -13.02 1.30
N VAL A 84 -14.68 -13.09 0.57
CA VAL A 84 -15.34 -11.89 -0.01
C VAL A 84 -15.78 -10.93 1.07
N GLU A 85 -16.33 -11.43 2.18
CA GLU A 85 -16.72 -10.58 3.31
C GLU A 85 -15.54 -9.86 3.92
N SER A 86 -14.39 -10.53 4.06
CA SER A 86 -13.16 -9.92 4.55
C SER A 86 -12.63 -8.85 3.58
N ALA A 87 -12.78 -9.07 2.27
CA ALA A 87 -12.41 -8.08 1.26
C ALA A 87 -13.27 -6.81 1.38
N ILE A 88 -14.57 -6.97 1.57
CA ILE A 88 -15.51 -5.85 1.77
C ILE A 88 -15.13 -5.07 3.04
N GLU A 89 -14.84 -5.78 4.13
CA GLU A 89 -14.37 -5.16 5.37
C GLU A 89 -13.06 -4.38 5.14
N GLY A 90 -12.14 -4.96 4.38
CA GLY A 90 -10.89 -4.29 4.02
C GLY A 90 -11.10 -3.01 3.23
N LEU A 91 -12.06 -2.98 2.31
CA LEU A 91 -12.41 -1.74 1.58
C LEU A 91 -12.91 -0.66 2.54
N LYS A 92 -13.72 -1.04 3.53
CA LYS A 92 -14.19 -0.13 4.57
C LYS A 92 -13.05 0.40 5.44
N LEU A 93 -12.00 -0.39 5.64
CA LEU A 93 -10.81 -0.01 6.40
C LEU A 93 -9.83 0.84 5.59
N GLY A 94 -10.09 1.06 4.31
CA GLY A 94 -9.29 1.95 3.48
C GLY A 94 -8.45 1.28 2.40
N ALA A 95 -8.62 -0.01 2.13
CA ALA A 95 -7.98 -0.65 0.99
C ALA A 95 -8.44 -0.01 -0.31
N PHE A 96 -7.55 0.10 -1.29
CA PHE A 96 -7.89 0.61 -2.61
C PHE A 96 -8.86 -0.32 -3.33
N ASP A 97 -8.55 -1.60 -3.36
CA ASP A 97 -9.36 -2.62 -4.00
C ASP A 97 -8.91 -4.01 -3.53
N TYR A 98 -9.53 -5.04 -4.06
CA TYR A 98 -9.12 -6.42 -3.83
C TYR A 98 -9.05 -7.20 -5.13
N LEU A 99 -8.28 -8.29 -5.13
CA LEU A 99 -8.20 -9.26 -6.20
C LEU A 99 -8.42 -10.65 -5.63
N THR A 100 -9.14 -11.50 -6.35
CA THR A 100 -9.39 -12.87 -5.94
C THR A 100 -8.29 -13.80 -6.47
N LYS A 101 -7.75 -14.65 -5.63
CA LYS A 101 -6.81 -15.69 -6.08
C LYS A 101 -7.53 -16.82 -6.80
N PRO A 102 -6.96 -17.38 -7.87
CA PRO A 102 -5.68 -17.05 -8.47
C PRO A 102 -5.75 -15.75 -9.30
N ALA A 103 -4.83 -14.83 -9.03
CA ALA A 103 -4.75 -13.56 -9.77
C ALA A 103 -3.61 -13.63 -10.78
N ARG A 104 -3.90 -13.24 -12.02
CA ARG A 104 -2.88 -13.13 -13.07
C ARG A 104 -1.99 -11.93 -12.80
N VAL A 105 -0.73 -12.02 -13.17
CA VAL A 105 0.20 -10.88 -13.03
C VAL A 105 -0.31 -9.64 -13.74
N SER A 106 -0.95 -9.80 -14.91
CA SER A 106 -1.56 -8.67 -15.63
C SER A 106 -2.66 -7.97 -14.83
N GLU A 107 -3.46 -8.72 -14.08
CA GLU A 107 -4.50 -8.17 -13.21
C GLU A 107 -3.88 -7.43 -12.01
N ILE A 108 -2.84 -8.00 -11.43
CA ILE A 108 -2.10 -7.38 -10.32
C ILE A 108 -1.49 -6.05 -10.79
N ILE A 109 -0.82 -6.05 -11.94
CA ILE A 109 -0.20 -4.84 -12.51
C ILE A 109 -1.24 -3.77 -12.79
N ALA A 110 -2.36 -4.11 -13.39
CA ALA A 110 -3.42 -3.15 -13.68
C ALA A 110 -3.93 -2.47 -12.41
N LYS A 111 -4.17 -3.23 -11.35
CA LYS A 111 -4.60 -2.67 -10.05
C LYS A 111 -3.52 -1.84 -9.39
N VAL A 112 -2.28 -2.31 -9.43
CA VAL A 112 -1.14 -1.58 -8.87
C VAL A 112 -0.97 -0.23 -9.56
N GLU A 113 -1.10 -0.18 -10.88
CA GLU A 113 -1.02 1.07 -11.64
C GLU A 113 -2.14 2.03 -11.27
N GLU A 114 -3.38 1.55 -11.16
CA GLU A 114 -4.51 2.37 -10.71
C GLU A 114 -4.29 2.93 -9.29
N ALA A 115 -3.81 2.09 -8.39
CA ALA A 115 -3.52 2.49 -7.01
C ALA A 115 -2.39 3.53 -6.94
N TYR A 116 -1.36 3.33 -7.74
CA TYR A 116 -0.25 4.28 -7.83
C TYR A 116 -0.69 5.66 -8.34
N GLU A 117 -1.53 5.68 -9.37
CA GLU A 117 -2.11 6.93 -9.89
C GLU A 117 -2.89 7.67 -8.80
N ARG A 118 -3.69 6.94 -8.00
CA ARG A 118 -4.42 7.52 -6.88
C ARG A 118 -3.48 8.10 -5.83
N LYS A 119 -2.38 7.39 -5.51
CA LYS A 119 -1.37 7.88 -4.58
C LYS A 119 -0.76 9.19 -5.06
N LEU A 120 -0.37 9.25 -6.34
CA LEU A 120 0.20 10.45 -6.94
C LEU A 120 -0.79 11.62 -6.93
N ALA A 121 -2.06 11.36 -7.20
CA ALA A 121 -3.10 12.39 -7.17
C ALA A 121 -3.30 12.95 -5.76
N LYS A 122 -3.24 12.10 -4.73
CA LYS A 122 -3.32 12.53 -3.33
C LYS A 122 -2.13 13.38 -2.93
N GLU A 123 -0.92 12.98 -3.32
CA GLU A 123 0.32 13.73 -3.06
C GLU A 123 0.27 15.11 -3.73
N GLU A 124 -0.19 15.18 -4.97
CA GLU A 124 -0.34 16.43 -5.72
C GLU A 124 -1.34 17.38 -5.05
N ARG A 125 -2.49 16.87 -4.59
CA ARG A 125 -3.47 17.67 -3.86
C ARG A 125 -2.90 18.22 -2.55
N SER A 126 -2.20 17.39 -1.80
CA SER A 126 -1.54 17.79 -0.55
C SER A 126 -0.51 18.89 -0.81
N ARG A 127 0.30 18.74 -1.87
CA ARG A 127 1.29 19.75 -2.26
C ARG A 127 0.63 21.07 -2.63
N LYS A 128 -0.42 21.07 -3.43
CA LYS A 128 -1.18 22.26 -3.82
C LYS A 128 -1.79 22.96 -2.61
N THR A 129 -2.35 22.20 -1.68
CA THR A 129 -2.92 22.75 -0.45
C THR A 129 -1.84 23.43 0.38
N LYS A 130 -0.67 22.83 0.52
CA LYS A 130 0.46 23.42 1.24
C LYS A 130 0.93 24.71 0.58
N ILE A 131 1.07 24.74 -0.75
CA ILE A 131 1.46 25.92 -1.50
C ILE A 131 0.45 27.04 -1.31
N ASN A 132 -0.85 26.76 -1.41
CA ASN A 132 -1.90 27.74 -1.19
C ASN A 132 -1.88 28.30 0.23
N ASN A 133 -1.63 27.46 1.23
CA ASN A 133 -1.48 27.92 2.62
C ASN A 133 -0.25 28.81 2.80
N ILE A 134 0.87 28.52 2.13
CA ILE A 134 2.06 29.36 2.15
C ILE A 134 1.76 30.74 1.56
N ILE A 135 1.05 30.81 0.44
CA ILE A 135 0.70 32.06 -0.23
C ILE A 135 -0.26 32.89 0.64
N ARG A 136 -1.24 32.27 1.29
CA ARG A 136 -2.25 32.97 2.11
C ARG A 136 -1.74 33.30 3.52
N HIS A 137 -0.91 32.45 4.09
CA HIS A 137 -0.40 32.57 5.46
C HIS A 137 1.09 32.23 5.51
N PRO A 138 1.97 33.13 4.99
CA PRO A 138 3.41 32.80 4.87
C PRO A 138 4.08 32.42 6.20
N MET A 139 3.61 32.98 7.32
CA MET A 139 4.21 32.73 8.64
C MET A 139 3.76 31.40 9.28
N ALA A 140 2.69 30.78 8.78
CA ALA A 140 2.18 29.53 9.33
C ALA A 140 3.16 28.35 9.18
N ILE A 141 4.04 28.39 8.19
CA ILE A 141 5.09 27.38 7.98
C ILE A 141 6.08 27.37 9.15
N TYR A 142 6.50 28.53 9.62
CA TYR A 142 7.47 28.62 10.73
C TYR A 142 6.88 28.09 12.03
N GLU A 143 5.60 28.37 12.29
CA GLU A 143 4.88 27.85 13.46
C GLU A 143 4.80 26.31 13.44
N LYS A 144 4.52 25.70 12.27
CA LYS A 144 4.44 24.24 12.14
C LYS A 144 5.79 23.56 12.28
N GLU A 145 6.87 24.18 11.85
CA GLU A 145 8.23 23.63 12.02
C GLU A 145 8.67 23.68 13.49
N GLU A 146 8.30 24.70 14.22
CA GLU A 146 8.56 24.80 15.68
C GLU A 146 7.80 23.72 16.47
N ASP A 147 6.59 23.39 16.06
CA ASP A 147 5.75 22.38 16.71
C ASP A 147 6.19 20.92 16.44
N ARG A 148 7.20 20.71 15.63
CA ARG A 148 7.71 19.36 15.29
C ARG A 148 8.80 18.83 16.21
N ASP A 149 9.25 19.60 17.14
CA ASP A 149 10.28 19.17 18.11
C ASP A 149 9.69 18.30 19.25
#